data_f652665cb2dccf71c6e4ad6a8e58300c
#
_entry.id   f652665cb2dccf71c6e4ad6a8e58300c
#
_cell.length_a   1.000
_cell.length_b   1.000
_cell.length_c   1.000
_cell.angle_alpha   90.00
_cell.angle_beta   90.00
_cell.angle_gamma   90.00
#
_symmetry.space_group_name_H-M   'P 1'
#
loop_
_entity.id
_entity.type
_entity.pdbx_description
1 polymer ?
#
loop_
_entity_poly.entity_id
_entity_poly.type
_entity_poly.pdbx_seq_one_letter_code
_entity_poly.pdbx_strand_id
1 'polypeptide(L)'
;MQNFVERVQKNANFVIENIGLGVVATALIMRKMTMKRLFIGREKEQRLLKEYLESEQSEFIAVYGRRRVGKTFLIQQVIGDDYAYYVSGMHGVPMRVQLANFMEGMKKKGANCEPAKDWLEAFFALESYLESLPEGRKTVFIDEMPWMDTPRSNFISGLEHFWNSWASWRNDIKLIVCGSATSWIINNLIKNRGGLHNRVTHKMPLRPFTLRECEEYFEAFGFRYSRKQIAECYMALGGVPFYLSKMNKGESVAQNIDRLLFSDDGELRDEFTTLYNSLYKNAANHIKVVTALATRGSGLTRKELVKTTRIADNGKFSMMLEELENCGFVRHHEPYAPQPARRRTIGAVERRSPDTIYQLIDLFTLFYFQVMRKADADDGNYWSNSQNSPVFNTWAGLSFEKLCLNHVDQIKSALGISGVVSNVYSWAGGGVNGKAQIDLVIDRADKTINICEMKFYNTPYALSAKDEDDIEAKVAAFVEATATDKSIVVTMITAKGMVQNSHAGCVQKALTLEQLFT
;
A
#
# COMPACT_ATOMS: atom_id res chain seq x y z
N MET A 1 -25.46 -2.28 -17.51
CA MET A 1 -24.62 -3.23 -18.27
C MET A 1 -25.18 -3.51 -19.66
N GLN A 2 -26.47 -3.87 -19.80
CA GLN A 2 -27.10 -4.09 -21.11
C GLN A 2 -26.96 -2.89 -22.06
N ASN A 3 -27.26 -1.67 -21.61
CA ASN A 3 -27.09 -0.44 -22.41
C ASN A 3 -25.65 -0.09 -22.79
N PHE A 4 -24.68 -0.53 -22.01
CA PHE A 4 -23.25 -0.33 -22.32
C PHE A 4 -22.78 -1.34 -23.36
N VAL A 5 -23.17 -2.62 -23.21
CA VAL A 5 -22.88 -3.67 -24.19
C VAL A 5 -23.56 -3.37 -25.53
N GLU A 6 -24.82 -2.91 -25.54
CA GLU A 6 -25.52 -2.48 -26.76
C GLU A 6 -24.87 -1.27 -27.43
N ARG A 7 -24.35 -0.31 -26.64
CA ARG A 7 -23.65 0.85 -27.19
C ARG A 7 -22.28 0.50 -27.76
N VAL A 8 -21.57 -0.44 -27.12
CA VAL A 8 -20.29 -0.98 -27.63
C VAL A 8 -20.54 -1.82 -28.88
N GLN A 9 -21.60 -2.62 -28.89
CA GLN A 9 -22.01 -3.43 -30.04
C GLN A 9 -22.44 -2.56 -31.23
N LYS A 10 -23.19 -1.47 -30.98
CA LYS A 10 -23.58 -0.50 -32.01
C LYS A 10 -22.38 0.24 -32.59
N ASN A 11 -21.42 0.65 -31.77
CA ASN A 11 -20.18 1.29 -32.26
C ASN A 11 -19.27 0.31 -32.98
N ALA A 12 -19.18 -0.95 -32.54
CA ALA A 12 -18.43 -1.98 -33.27
C ALA A 12 -19.07 -2.30 -34.62
N ASN A 13 -20.38 -2.42 -34.72
CA ASN A 13 -21.09 -2.65 -35.98
C ASN A 13 -20.96 -1.45 -36.93
N PHE A 14 -21.00 -0.21 -36.42
CA PHE A 14 -20.76 1.00 -37.22
C PHE A 14 -19.35 1.04 -37.81
N VAL A 15 -18.34 0.59 -37.06
CA VAL A 15 -16.95 0.50 -37.56
C VAL A 15 -16.78 -0.64 -38.58
N ILE A 16 -17.49 -1.76 -38.38
CA ILE A 16 -17.46 -2.91 -39.31
C ILE A 16 -18.10 -2.57 -40.65
N GLU A 17 -19.23 -1.87 -40.66
CA GLU A 17 -19.96 -1.49 -41.88
C GLU A 17 -19.22 -0.42 -42.73
N ASN A 18 -18.44 0.45 -42.06
CA ASN A 18 -17.79 1.57 -42.76
C ASN A 18 -16.32 1.34 -43.18
N ILE A 19 -15.62 0.30 -42.68
CA ILE A 19 -14.19 0.11 -42.92
C ILE A 19 -13.86 -1.18 -43.71
N GLY A 20 -14.85 -2.03 -44.00
CA GLY A 20 -14.66 -3.21 -44.86
C GLY A 20 -13.64 -4.25 -44.33
N LEU A 21 -13.44 -4.30 -43.01
CA LEU A 21 -12.50 -5.22 -42.36
C LEU A 21 -13.04 -6.64 -42.33
N GLY A 22 -12.31 -7.58 -42.90
CA GLY A 22 -12.68 -9.00 -42.93
C GLY A 22 -12.85 -9.62 -41.55
N VAL A 23 -13.63 -10.71 -41.48
CA VAL A 23 -14.03 -11.42 -40.25
C VAL A 23 -12.86 -11.71 -39.29
N VAL A 24 -11.66 -11.94 -39.80
CA VAL A 24 -10.45 -12.21 -39.00
C VAL A 24 -9.96 -10.95 -38.24
N ALA A 25 -10.00 -9.79 -38.88
CA ALA A 25 -9.63 -8.53 -38.26
C ALA A 25 -10.64 -8.13 -37.17
N THR A 26 -11.92 -8.38 -37.43
CA THR A 26 -13.01 -8.16 -36.47
C THR A 26 -12.88 -9.08 -35.25
N ALA A 27 -12.56 -10.35 -35.45
CA ALA A 27 -12.33 -11.31 -34.36
C ALA A 27 -11.06 -10.95 -33.57
N LEU A 28 -10.01 -10.43 -34.21
CA LEU A 28 -8.79 -9.94 -33.54
C LEU A 28 -9.06 -8.66 -32.74
N ILE A 29 -9.84 -7.73 -33.27
CA ILE A 29 -10.25 -6.50 -32.57
C ILE A 29 -11.16 -6.84 -31.39
N MET A 30 -12.16 -7.71 -31.58
CA MET A 30 -13.02 -8.20 -30.48
C MET A 30 -12.22 -8.99 -29.44
N ARG A 31 -11.26 -9.83 -29.86
CA ARG A 31 -10.36 -10.55 -28.95
C ARG A 31 -9.42 -9.60 -28.20
N LYS A 32 -8.91 -8.53 -28.82
CA LYS A 32 -8.15 -7.47 -28.16
C LYS A 32 -9.02 -6.64 -27.21
N MET A 33 -10.28 -6.36 -27.57
CA MET A 33 -11.21 -5.61 -26.70
C MET A 33 -11.72 -6.46 -25.53
N THR A 34 -11.93 -7.78 -25.71
CA THR A 34 -12.33 -8.71 -24.64
C THR A 34 -11.18 -9.10 -23.70
N MET A 35 -9.93 -8.96 -24.15
CA MET A 35 -8.74 -9.24 -23.33
C MET A 35 -8.18 -8.02 -22.59
N LYS A 36 -8.73 -6.83 -22.76
CA LYS A 36 -8.39 -5.72 -21.88
C LYS A 36 -8.98 -6.04 -20.50
N ARG A 37 -8.18 -6.65 -19.65
CA ARG A 37 -8.54 -6.85 -18.22
C ARG A 37 -8.99 -5.50 -17.69
N LEU A 38 -10.19 -5.45 -17.14
CA LEU A 38 -10.76 -4.24 -16.59
C LEU A 38 -9.79 -3.65 -15.56
N PHE A 39 -9.25 -2.47 -15.85
CA PHE A 39 -8.32 -1.79 -14.98
C PHE A 39 -9.10 -0.80 -14.13
N ILE A 40 -9.14 -1.05 -12.83
CA ILE A 40 -9.96 -0.31 -11.86
C ILE A 40 -9.05 0.44 -10.91
N GLY A 41 -9.48 1.66 -10.56
CA GLY A 41 -8.77 2.53 -9.64
C GLY A 41 -7.41 3.02 -10.18
N ARG A 42 -6.55 3.46 -9.28
CA ARG A 42 -5.19 3.94 -9.60
C ARG A 42 -5.17 5.14 -10.57
N GLU A 43 -6.22 5.94 -10.60
CA GLU A 43 -6.33 7.06 -11.56
C GLU A 43 -5.14 8.02 -11.45
N LYS A 44 -4.72 8.29 -10.22
CA LYS A 44 -3.56 9.14 -9.93
C LYS A 44 -2.27 8.52 -10.49
N GLU A 45 -2.02 7.26 -10.16
CA GLU A 45 -0.81 6.55 -10.58
C GLU A 45 -0.81 6.33 -12.11
N GLN A 46 -1.95 6.05 -12.70
CA GLN A 46 -2.10 5.95 -14.16
C GLN A 46 -1.74 7.27 -14.86
N ARG A 47 -2.30 8.39 -14.37
CA ARG A 47 -2.04 9.71 -14.92
C ARG A 47 -0.56 10.08 -14.80
N LEU A 48 0.02 9.94 -13.60
CA LEU A 48 1.43 10.24 -13.38
C LEU A 48 2.34 9.37 -14.27
N LEU A 49 2.07 8.07 -14.36
CA LEU A 49 2.91 7.20 -15.20
C LEU A 49 2.82 7.58 -16.68
N LYS A 50 1.63 7.97 -17.18
CA LYS A 50 1.48 8.50 -18.55
C LYS A 50 2.26 9.81 -18.74
N GLU A 51 2.15 10.75 -17.83
CA GLU A 51 2.90 12.01 -17.85
C GLU A 51 4.41 11.76 -17.92
N TYR A 52 4.93 10.81 -17.13
CA TYR A 52 6.35 10.45 -17.16
C TYR A 52 6.78 9.78 -18.48
N LEU A 53 5.91 8.98 -19.07
CA LEU A 53 6.18 8.35 -20.36
C LEU A 53 6.15 9.36 -21.52
N GLU A 54 5.37 10.42 -21.42
CA GLU A 54 5.20 11.46 -22.41
C GLU A 54 6.21 12.60 -22.28
N SER A 55 7.04 12.60 -21.20
CA SER A 55 8.05 13.63 -21.01
C SER A 55 9.09 13.67 -22.13
N GLU A 56 9.65 14.83 -22.42
CA GLU A 56 10.68 15.03 -23.46
C GLU A 56 12.11 14.69 -22.98
N GLN A 57 12.24 14.06 -21.80
CA GLN A 57 13.52 13.70 -21.20
C GLN A 57 13.58 12.20 -20.92
N SER A 58 14.79 11.66 -20.78
CA SER A 58 14.94 10.30 -20.26
C SER A 58 14.52 10.24 -18.80
N GLU A 59 13.70 9.24 -18.45
CA GLU A 59 13.12 9.07 -17.13
C GLU A 59 13.51 7.75 -16.50
N PHE A 60 13.88 7.80 -15.23
CA PHE A 60 14.11 6.62 -14.40
C PHE A 60 13.01 6.51 -13.33
N ILE A 61 12.04 5.66 -13.60
CA ILE A 61 10.81 5.53 -12.81
C ILE A 61 10.90 4.27 -11.94
N ALA A 62 10.86 4.43 -10.62
CA ALA A 62 10.83 3.31 -9.68
C ALA A 62 9.42 3.13 -9.11
N VAL A 63 8.77 2.00 -9.45
CA VAL A 63 7.46 1.59 -8.92
C VAL A 63 7.67 0.51 -7.86
N TYR A 64 7.32 0.79 -6.62
CA TYR A 64 7.59 -0.12 -5.51
C TYR A 64 6.43 -0.19 -4.52
N GLY A 65 6.41 -1.21 -3.70
CA GLY A 65 5.36 -1.49 -2.74
C GLY A 65 5.25 -2.97 -2.47
N ARG A 66 4.46 -3.35 -1.46
CA ARG A 66 4.33 -4.75 -1.05
C ARG A 66 3.89 -5.66 -2.20
N ARG A 67 4.09 -6.96 -2.01
CA ARG A 67 3.63 -7.98 -2.97
C ARG A 67 2.10 -7.91 -3.14
N ARG A 68 1.61 -8.21 -4.35
CA ARG A 68 0.17 -8.37 -4.69
C ARG A 68 -0.65 -7.08 -4.77
N VAL A 69 -0.03 -5.89 -4.69
CA VAL A 69 -0.73 -4.60 -4.86
C VAL A 69 -0.93 -4.18 -6.32
N GLY A 70 -0.45 -4.98 -7.29
CA GLY A 70 -0.70 -4.75 -8.72
C GLY A 70 0.33 -3.89 -9.44
N LYS A 71 1.61 -3.81 -8.99
CA LYS A 71 2.67 -3.02 -9.64
C LYS A 71 2.85 -3.35 -11.12
N THR A 72 3.18 -4.60 -11.42
CA THR A 72 3.36 -5.09 -12.79
C THR A 72 2.11 -4.87 -13.63
N PHE A 73 0.93 -5.11 -13.05
CA PHE A 73 -0.34 -4.92 -13.72
C PHE A 73 -0.59 -3.46 -14.10
N LEU A 74 -0.35 -2.51 -13.19
CA LEU A 74 -0.43 -1.07 -13.46
C LEU A 74 0.48 -0.68 -14.64
N ILE A 75 1.75 -1.08 -14.58
CA ILE A 75 2.74 -0.74 -15.60
C ILE A 75 2.31 -1.31 -16.96
N GLN A 76 1.96 -2.59 -17.01
CA GLN A 76 1.52 -3.24 -18.25
C GLN A 76 0.24 -2.64 -18.84
N GLN A 77 -0.71 -2.23 -18.00
CA GLN A 77 -1.95 -1.59 -18.47
C GLN A 77 -1.71 -0.19 -19.05
N VAL A 78 -0.76 0.56 -18.49
CA VAL A 78 -0.42 1.91 -18.98
C VAL A 78 0.45 1.85 -20.23
N ILE A 79 1.46 0.98 -20.29
CA ILE A 79 2.37 0.84 -21.42
C ILE A 79 1.70 0.06 -22.55
N GLY A 80 0.88 -0.94 -22.24
CA GLY A 80 0.38 -1.91 -23.22
C GLY A 80 1.51 -2.77 -23.79
N ASP A 81 1.57 -2.86 -25.11
CA ASP A 81 2.62 -3.58 -25.85
C ASP A 81 3.78 -2.65 -26.28
N ASP A 82 3.72 -1.36 -25.93
CA ASP A 82 4.66 -0.32 -26.36
C ASP A 82 5.91 -0.27 -25.45
N TYR A 83 6.64 -1.39 -25.40
CA TYR A 83 7.94 -1.45 -24.75
C TYR A 83 9.00 -2.00 -25.72
N ALA A 84 10.13 -1.31 -25.76
CA ALA A 84 11.31 -1.73 -26.53
C ALA A 84 11.94 -2.97 -25.90
N TYR A 85 11.95 -3.03 -24.57
CA TYR A 85 12.55 -4.14 -23.82
C TYR A 85 11.75 -4.44 -22.54
N TYR A 86 11.57 -5.74 -22.26
CA TYR A 86 10.96 -6.25 -21.03
C TYR A 86 11.71 -7.46 -20.51
N VAL A 87 11.96 -7.45 -19.21
CA VAL A 87 12.49 -8.61 -18.49
C VAL A 87 11.97 -8.62 -17.06
N SER A 88 11.76 -9.81 -16.51
CA SER A 88 11.44 -10.00 -15.09
C SER A 88 12.56 -10.77 -14.40
N GLY A 89 13.03 -10.27 -13.26
CA GLY A 89 13.99 -10.96 -12.40
C GLY A 89 13.44 -12.27 -11.88
N MET A 90 14.29 -13.28 -11.76
CA MET A 90 13.94 -14.63 -11.33
C MET A 90 14.37 -14.84 -9.88
N HIS A 91 13.44 -15.29 -9.03
CA HIS A 91 13.74 -15.55 -7.62
C HIS A 91 14.68 -16.75 -7.43
N GLY A 92 15.72 -16.57 -6.63
CA GLY A 92 16.54 -17.67 -6.13
C GLY A 92 17.48 -18.34 -7.14
N VAL A 93 17.70 -17.71 -8.30
CA VAL A 93 18.61 -18.23 -9.32
C VAL A 93 19.98 -17.52 -9.30
N PRO A 94 21.08 -18.17 -9.76
CA PRO A 94 22.40 -17.55 -9.82
C PRO A 94 22.49 -16.51 -10.95
N MET A 95 23.50 -15.61 -10.86
CA MET A 95 23.77 -14.54 -11.82
C MET A 95 23.74 -15.01 -13.29
N ARG A 96 24.38 -16.14 -13.59
CA ARG A 96 24.43 -16.69 -14.96
C ARG A 96 23.01 -16.91 -15.56
N VAL A 97 22.08 -17.37 -14.75
CA VAL A 97 20.69 -17.59 -15.19
C VAL A 97 19.94 -16.26 -15.35
N GLN A 98 20.20 -15.29 -14.47
CA GLN A 98 19.67 -13.94 -14.62
C GLN A 98 20.16 -13.26 -15.91
N LEU A 99 21.45 -13.35 -16.19
CA LEU A 99 22.06 -12.84 -17.43
C LEU A 99 21.46 -13.50 -18.67
N ALA A 100 21.33 -14.82 -18.68
CA ALA A 100 20.69 -15.53 -19.80
C ALA A 100 19.25 -15.07 -20.03
N ASN A 101 18.46 -14.87 -18.95
CA ASN A 101 17.10 -14.35 -19.02
C ASN A 101 17.07 -12.89 -19.54
N PHE A 102 18.02 -12.06 -19.11
CA PHE A 102 18.15 -10.68 -19.57
C PHE A 102 18.46 -10.63 -21.08
N MET A 103 19.43 -11.42 -21.56
CA MET A 103 19.77 -11.51 -22.98
C MET A 103 18.62 -12.07 -23.81
N GLU A 104 17.89 -13.07 -23.29
CA GLU A 104 16.72 -13.65 -23.96
C GLU A 104 15.58 -12.63 -24.18
N GLY A 105 15.41 -11.69 -23.24
CA GLY A 105 14.45 -10.59 -23.38
C GLY A 105 14.70 -9.74 -24.64
N MET A 106 15.96 -9.49 -24.98
CA MET A 106 16.34 -8.78 -26.22
C MET A 106 16.17 -9.66 -27.46
N LYS A 107 16.56 -10.94 -27.39
CA LYS A 107 16.40 -11.89 -28.53
C LYS A 107 14.95 -12.04 -28.94
N LYS A 108 14.01 -12.09 -27.98
CA LYS A 108 12.56 -12.13 -28.25
C LYS A 108 12.04 -10.91 -29.00
N LYS A 109 12.76 -9.79 -28.94
CA LYS A 109 12.47 -8.56 -29.68
C LYS A 109 13.28 -8.45 -30.99
N GLY A 110 14.00 -9.52 -31.40
CA GLY A 110 14.73 -9.59 -32.65
C GLY A 110 16.19 -9.13 -32.59
N ALA A 111 16.71 -8.85 -31.38
CA ALA A 111 18.12 -8.49 -31.24
C ALA A 111 19.04 -9.70 -31.52
N ASN A 112 20.09 -9.47 -32.29
CA ASN A 112 21.19 -10.43 -32.40
C ASN A 112 22.28 -10.06 -31.40
N CYS A 113 22.32 -10.75 -30.24
CA CYS A 113 23.27 -10.46 -29.19
C CYS A 113 23.93 -11.75 -28.66
N GLU A 114 25.23 -11.68 -28.40
CA GLU A 114 26.01 -12.75 -27.80
C GLU A 114 25.71 -12.87 -26.29
N PRO A 115 25.94 -14.05 -25.68
CA PRO A 115 25.79 -14.21 -24.25
C PRO A 115 26.73 -13.27 -23.46
N ALA A 116 26.18 -12.52 -22.50
CA ALA A 116 26.96 -11.65 -21.62
C ALA A 116 27.60 -12.46 -20.47
N LYS A 117 28.83 -12.10 -20.09
CA LYS A 117 29.56 -12.73 -18.97
C LYS A 117 29.25 -12.07 -17.63
N ASP A 118 28.92 -10.80 -17.67
CA ASP A 118 28.56 -9.99 -16.50
C ASP A 118 27.49 -8.94 -16.83
N TRP A 119 27.07 -8.18 -15.83
CA TRP A 119 26.04 -7.17 -15.99
C TRP A 119 26.48 -5.95 -16.82
N LEU A 120 27.77 -5.63 -16.86
CA LEU A 120 28.26 -4.53 -17.68
C LEU A 120 28.14 -4.88 -19.16
N GLU A 121 28.60 -6.08 -19.54
CA GLU A 121 28.40 -6.58 -20.92
C GLU A 121 26.90 -6.68 -21.30
N ALA A 122 26.06 -7.11 -20.36
CA ALA A 122 24.62 -7.21 -20.60
C ALA A 122 23.97 -5.84 -20.85
N PHE A 123 24.35 -4.81 -20.10
CA PHE A 123 23.87 -3.45 -20.31
C PHE A 123 24.43 -2.83 -21.58
N PHE A 124 25.68 -3.08 -21.98
CA PHE A 124 26.22 -2.66 -23.27
C PHE A 124 25.44 -3.28 -24.45
N ALA A 125 25.08 -4.56 -24.33
CA ALA A 125 24.23 -5.22 -25.32
C ALA A 125 22.85 -4.57 -25.40
N LEU A 126 22.27 -4.17 -24.25
CA LEU A 126 21.00 -3.45 -24.21
C LEU A 126 21.11 -2.06 -24.86
N GLU A 127 22.19 -1.30 -24.60
CA GLU A 127 22.45 -0.01 -25.24
C GLU A 127 22.49 -0.16 -26.76
N SER A 128 23.34 -1.06 -27.28
CA SER A 128 23.47 -1.34 -28.71
C SER A 128 22.15 -1.76 -29.34
N TYR A 129 21.37 -2.59 -28.64
CA TYR A 129 20.04 -2.98 -29.11
C TYR A 129 19.10 -1.78 -29.20
N LEU A 130 19.00 -0.95 -28.16
CA LEU A 130 18.14 0.22 -28.14
C LEU A 130 18.55 1.27 -29.19
N GLU A 131 19.83 1.39 -29.50
CA GLU A 131 20.34 2.25 -30.58
C GLU A 131 19.95 1.75 -31.98
N SER A 132 19.84 0.44 -32.16
CA SER A 132 19.41 -0.16 -33.41
C SER A 132 17.92 0.02 -33.73
N LEU A 133 17.13 0.43 -32.75
CA LEU A 133 15.69 0.67 -32.93
C LEU A 133 15.41 2.01 -33.61
N PRO A 134 14.30 2.14 -34.34
CA PRO A 134 13.87 3.40 -34.95
C PRO A 134 13.82 4.55 -33.93
N GLU A 135 13.90 5.79 -34.44
CA GLU A 135 13.70 6.98 -33.61
C GLU A 135 12.35 6.94 -32.89
N GLY A 136 12.31 7.58 -31.71
CA GLY A 136 11.13 7.63 -30.85
C GLY A 136 11.38 7.06 -29.45
N ARG A 137 10.37 7.16 -28.61
CA ARG A 137 10.42 6.69 -27.22
C ARG A 137 10.77 5.20 -27.13
N LYS A 138 11.73 4.89 -26.25
CA LYS A 138 12.17 3.52 -25.96
C LYS A 138 11.88 3.21 -24.49
N THR A 139 10.77 2.51 -24.26
CA THR A 139 10.38 2.09 -22.93
C THR A 139 11.08 0.79 -22.57
N VAL A 140 11.88 0.82 -21.51
CA VAL A 140 12.59 -0.33 -20.91
C VAL A 140 11.90 -0.66 -19.60
N PHE A 141 11.33 -1.86 -19.49
CA PHE A 141 10.67 -2.30 -18.27
C PHE A 141 11.41 -3.49 -17.64
N ILE A 142 11.97 -3.27 -16.44
CA ILE A 142 12.63 -4.31 -15.64
C ILE A 142 11.76 -4.60 -14.42
N ASP A 143 11.04 -5.71 -14.49
CA ASP A 143 10.17 -6.19 -13.42
C ASP A 143 10.94 -7.04 -12.41
N GLU A 144 10.52 -7.02 -11.15
CA GLU A 144 11.17 -7.73 -10.03
C GLU A 144 12.72 -7.56 -10.03
N MET A 145 13.18 -6.35 -10.35
CA MET A 145 14.60 -5.99 -10.45
C MET A 145 15.44 -6.44 -9.23
N PRO A 146 14.95 -6.37 -7.97
CA PRO A 146 15.73 -6.80 -6.82
C PRO A 146 16.27 -8.25 -6.91
N TRP A 147 15.62 -9.13 -7.66
CA TRP A 147 16.09 -10.51 -7.82
C TRP A 147 17.30 -10.66 -8.75
N MET A 148 17.56 -9.64 -9.59
CA MET A 148 18.73 -9.61 -10.48
C MET A 148 20.01 -9.30 -9.73
N ASP A 149 19.93 -8.57 -8.62
CA ASP A 149 21.08 -8.23 -7.77
C ASP A 149 21.46 -9.42 -6.88
N THR A 150 22.11 -10.41 -7.49
CA THR A 150 22.64 -11.56 -6.76
C THR A 150 23.95 -11.21 -6.05
N PRO A 151 24.35 -11.93 -4.98
CA PRO A 151 25.55 -11.62 -4.25
C PRO A 151 26.80 -11.55 -5.17
N ARG A 152 27.55 -10.47 -5.08
CA ARG A 152 28.78 -10.21 -5.84
C ARG A 152 28.58 -10.11 -7.37
N SER A 153 27.36 -9.83 -7.82
CA SER A 153 27.07 -9.76 -9.26
C SER A 153 27.44 -8.43 -9.91
N ASN A 154 27.68 -7.38 -9.11
CA ASN A 154 27.90 -6.00 -9.58
C ASN A 154 26.74 -5.45 -10.42
N PHE A 155 25.50 -5.95 -10.21
CA PHE A 155 24.31 -5.52 -10.94
C PHE A 155 24.10 -4.01 -10.85
N ILE A 156 24.18 -3.45 -9.63
CA ILE A 156 24.02 -2.01 -9.39
C ILE A 156 25.07 -1.20 -10.17
N SER A 157 26.32 -1.66 -10.22
CA SER A 157 27.38 -0.95 -10.97
C SER A 157 27.11 -0.96 -12.48
N GLY A 158 26.61 -2.07 -13.03
CA GLY A 158 26.19 -2.13 -14.42
C GLY A 158 25.02 -1.20 -14.74
N LEU A 159 23.99 -1.19 -13.88
CA LEU A 159 22.85 -0.28 -14.00
C LEU A 159 23.26 1.20 -13.86
N GLU A 160 24.18 1.49 -12.94
CA GLU A 160 24.75 2.82 -12.74
C GLU A 160 25.46 3.30 -14.01
N HIS A 161 26.27 2.44 -14.61
CA HIS A 161 26.96 2.74 -15.86
C HIS A 161 25.95 3.02 -16.97
N PHE A 162 25.01 2.10 -17.22
CA PHE A 162 23.95 2.26 -18.21
C PHE A 162 23.21 3.60 -18.08
N TRP A 163 22.79 3.95 -16.86
CA TRP A 163 22.07 5.18 -16.66
C TRP A 163 22.93 6.42 -16.80
N ASN A 164 24.08 6.48 -16.10
CA ASN A 164 24.88 7.69 -16.02
C ASN A 164 25.70 7.99 -17.28
N SER A 165 26.19 6.94 -17.93
CA SER A 165 27.08 7.11 -19.09
C SER A 165 26.33 7.19 -20.41
N TRP A 166 25.09 6.68 -20.46
CA TRP A 166 24.36 6.59 -21.71
C TRP A 166 22.90 7.09 -21.62
N ALA A 167 22.03 6.45 -20.83
CA ALA A 167 20.59 6.71 -20.86
C ALA A 167 20.21 8.14 -20.44
N SER A 168 20.88 8.71 -19.44
CA SER A 168 20.59 10.05 -18.91
C SER A 168 21.00 11.19 -19.86
N TRP A 169 21.86 10.92 -20.84
CA TRP A 169 22.27 11.90 -21.87
C TRP A 169 21.33 11.93 -23.07
N ARG A 170 20.40 10.98 -23.12
CA ARG A 170 19.38 10.88 -24.15
C ARG A 170 18.09 11.55 -23.67
N ASN A 171 17.11 11.64 -24.58
CA ASN A 171 15.79 12.18 -24.28
C ASN A 171 14.67 11.16 -24.55
N ASP A 172 14.99 9.98 -25.04
CA ASP A 172 14.05 8.98 -25.55
C ASP A 172 13.91 7.74 -24.64
N ILE A 173 14.72 7.60 -23.58
CA ILE A 173 14.73 6.41 -22.72
C ILE A 173 13.74 6.56 -21.54
N LYS A 174 12.81 5.63 -21.42
CA LYS A 174 11.92 5.50 -20.25
C LYS A 174 12.22 4.20 -19.53
N LEU A 175 13.12 4.28 -18.53
CA LEU A 175 13.47 3.14 -17.71
C LEU A 175 12.48 3.01 -16.56
N ILE A 176 11.65 1.99 -16.59
CA ILE A 176 10.72 1.64 -15.51
C ILE A 176 11.25 0.41 -14.80
N VAL A 177 11.42 0.52 -13.50
CA VAL A 177 11.81 -0.60 -12.67
C VAL A 177 10.77 -0.86 -11.61
N CYS A 178 10.48 -2.13 -11.32
CA CYS A 178 9.62 -2.45 -10.21
C CYS A 178 10.12 -3.65 -9.40
N GLY A 179 9.55 -3.81 -8.21
CA GLY A 179 9.84 -4.97 -7.37
C GLY A 179 9.04 -4.98 -6.09
N SER A 180 8.85 -6.18 -5.57
CA SER A 180 8.18 -6.42 -4.30
C SER A 180 9.11 -6.26 -3.08
N ALA A 181 10.42 -6.43 -3.25
CA ALA A 181 11.42 -6.14 -2.23
C ALA A 181 11.62 -4.63 -2.08
N THR A 182 10.62 -3.96 -1.51
CA THR A 182 10.52 -2.50 -1.39
C THR A 182 11.76 -1.88 -0.74
N SER A 183 12.28 -2.49 0.32
CA SER A 183 13.47 -1.99 1.02
C SER A 183 14.71 -2.02 0.14
N TRP A 184 14.84 -3.03 -0.74
CA TRP A 184 15.95 -3.07 -1.69
C TRP A 184 15.90 -1.87 -2.66
N ILE A 185 14.72 -1.57 -3.24
CA ILE A 185 14.53 -0.43 -4.14
C ILE A 185 14.84 0.88 -3.41
N ILE A 186 14.32 1.05 -2.20
CA ILE A 186 14.57 2.27 -1.42
C ILE A 186 16.05 2.43 -1.11
N ASN A 187 16.73 1.38 -0.63
CA ASN A 187 18.11 1.48 -0.17
C ASN A 187 19.12 1.54 -1.32
N ASN A 188 18.91 0.75 -2.40
CA ASN A 188 19.87 0.65 -3.49
C ASN A 188 19.62 1.60 -4.66
N LEU A 189 18.39 2.09 -4.84
CA LEU A 189 18.09 3.05 -5.91
C LEU A 189 17.79 4.45 -5.33
N ILE A 190 16.81 4.57 -4.42
CA ILE A 190 16.28 5.88 -3.99
C ILE A 190 17.19 6.58 -2.98
N LYS A 191 17.70 5.86 -1.97
CA LYS A 191 18.61 6.34 -0.93
C LYS A 191 20.07 5.97 -1.24
N ASN A 192 20.36 5.51 -2.45
CA ASN A 192 21.71 5.18 -2.88
C ASN A 192 22.66 6.37 -2.63
N ARG A 193 23.85 6.09 -2.09
CA ARG A 193 24.89 7.09 -1.82
C ARG A 193 26.03 7.05 -2.84
N GLY A 194 25.95 6.11 -3.80
CA GLY A 194 26.89 5.98 -4.93
C GLY A 194 26.41 6.72 -6.17
N GLY A 195 26.73 6.21 -7.34
CA GLY A 195 26.46 6.88 -8.60
C GLY A 195 24.99 6.93 -9.02
N LEU A 196 24.11 6.14 -8.37
CA LEU A 196 22.66 6.27 -8.54
C LEU A 196 22.03 7.33 -7.62
N HIS A 197 22.83 8.08 -6.85
CA HIS A 197 22.32 9.13 -5.98
C HIS A 197 21.53 10.18 -6.77
N ASN A 198 20.24 10.38 -6.39
CA ASN A 198 19.31 11.30 -7.07
C ASN A 198 19.12 11.04 -8.58
N ARG A 199 19.36 9.81 -9.06
CA ARG A 199 19.16 9.44 -10.46
C ARG A 199 17.77 8.92 -10.77
N VAL A 200 17.06 8.37 -9.77
CA VAL A 200 15.65 8.02 -9.92
C VAL A 200 14.84 9.32 -10.01
N THR A 201 14.32 9.59 -11.21
CA THR A 201 13.57 10.84 -11.50
C THR A 201 12.18 10.80 -10.87
N HIS A 202 11.54 9.64 -10.87
CA HIS A 202 10.20 9.47 -10.32
C HIS A 202 10.09 8.27 -9.39
N LYS A 203 9.52 8.51 -8.21
CA LYS A 203 9.33 7.51 -7.15
C LYS A 203 7.83 7.29 -6.97
N MET A 204 7.37 6.09 -7.30
CA MET A 204 5.95 5.74 -7.26
C MET A 204 5.70 4.61 -6.25
N PRO A 205 5.44 4.94 -4.97
CA PRO A 205 5.04 3.95 -3.97
C PRO A 205 3.60 3.49 -4.24
N LEU A 206 3.39 2.21 -4.50
CA LEU A 206 2.07 1.64 -4.72
C LEU A 206 1.57 0.97 -3.43
N ARG A 207 0.47 1.51 -2.90
CA ARG A 207 -0.19 1.01 -1.68
C ARG A 207 -1.35 0.08 -2.03
N PRO A 208 -1.94 -0.67 -1.09
CA PRO A 208 -3.24 -1.30 -1.28
C PRO A 208 -4.31 -0.30 -1.76
N PHE A 209 -5.40 -0.79 -2.30
CA PHE A 209 -6.55 0.06 -2.68
C PHE A 209 -7.09 0.83 -1.47
N THR A 210 -7.61 2.02 -1.72
CA THR A 210 -8.47 2.74 -0.78
C THR A 210 -9.86 2.10 -0.72
N LEU A 211 -10.70 2.53 0.21
CA LEU A 211 -12.10 2.09 0.27
C LEU A 211 -12.84 2.42 -1.02
N ARG A 212 -12.62 3.62 -1.59
CA ARG A 212 -13.19 4.02 -2.88
C ARG A 212 -12.77 3.09 -4.01
N GLU A 213 -11.48 2.81 -4.14
CA GLU A 213 -10.98 1.90 -5.17
C GLU A 213 -11.52 0.46 -4.98
N CYS A 214 -11.74 0.02 -3.73
CA CYS A 214 -12.42 -1.25 -3.46
C CYS A 214 -13.88 -1.22 -3.89
N GLU A 215 -14.63 -0.12 -3.65
CA GLU A 215 -16.00 0.06 -4.10
C GLU A 215 -16.07 -0.01 -5.63
N GLU A 216 -15.25 0.77 -6.32
CA GLU A 216 -15.13 0.75 -7.79
C GLU A 216 -14.79 -0.65 -8.33
N TYR A 217 -13.88 -1.36 -7.64
CA TYR A 217 -13.52 -2.74 -7.99
C TYR A 217 -14.74 -3.68 -7.88
N PHE A 218 -15.43 -3.68 -6.75
CA PHE A 218 -16.57 -4.56 -6.53
C PHE A 218 -17.73 -4.25 -7.49
N GLU A 219 -18.04 -2.99 -7.72
CA GLU A 219 -19.07 -2.56 -8.68
C GLU A 219 -18.74 -3.02 -10.11
N ALA A 220 -17.51 -2.82 -10.54
CA ALA A 220 -17.05 -3.18 -11.87
C ALA A 220 -17.10 -4.69 -12.14
N PHE A 221 -16.87 -5.52 -11.10
CA PHE A 221 -16.98 -6.98 -11.20
C PHE A 221 -18.39 -7.52 -10.88
N GLY A 222 -19.36 -6.63 -10.63
CA GLY A 222 -20.76 -6.96 -10.45
C GLY A 222 -21.12 -7.48 -9.05
N PHE A 223 -20.29 -7.17 -8.04
CA PHE A 223 -20.66 -7.38 -6.65
C PHE A 223 -21.65 -6.29 -6.20
N ARG A 224 -22.53 -6.62 -5.26
CA ARG A 224 -23.51 -5.71 -4.70
C ARG A 224 -23.34 -5.58 -3.19
N TYR A 225 -22.13 -5.28 -2.76
CA TYR A 225 -21.84 -5.05 -1.36
C TYR A 225 -22.16 -3.61 -0.95
N SER A 226 -22.73 -3.44 0.23
CA SER A 226 -22.85 -2.12 0.86
C SER A 226 -21.46 -1.63 1.29
N ARG A 227 -21.28 -0.31 1.45
CA ARG A 227 -20.03 0.29 1.95
C ARG A 227 -19.58 -0.31 3.27
N LYS A 228 -20.51 -0.65 4.17
CA LYS A 228 -20.18 -1.36 5.41
C LYS A 228 -19.57 -2.74 5.12
N GLN A 229 -20.15 -3.52 4.22
CA GLN A 229 -19.60 -4.83 3.82
C GLN A 229 -18.23 -4.69 3.14
N ILE A 230 -18.05 -3.65 2.32
CA ILE A 230 -16.75 -3.33 1.72
C ILE A 230 -15.72 -2.99 2.80
N ALA A 231 -16.09 -2.20 3.82
CA ALA A 231 -15.22 -1.90 4.94
C ALA A 231 -14.87 -3.14 5.77
N GLU A 232 -15.82 -4.03 6.03
CA GLU A 232 -15.56 -5.32 6.71
C GLU A 232 -14.60 -6.21 5.91
N CYS A 233 -14.80 -6.29 4.58
CA CYS A 233 -13.88 -6.96 3.68
C CYS A 233 -12.48 -6.31 3.73
N TYR A 234 -12.42 -4.97 3.67
CA TYR A 234 -11.19 -4.21 3.77
C TYR A 234 -10.45 -4.44 5.10
N MET A 235 -11.19 -4.46 6.22
CA MET A 235 -10.63 -4.72 7.55
C MET A 235 -10.03 -6.14 7.67
N ALA A 236 -10.52 -7.12 6.91
CA ALA A 236 -9.98 -8.48 6.88
C ALA A 236 -8.84 -8.65 5.85
N LEU A 237 -9.01 -8.13 4.63
CA LEU A 237 -8.11 -8.39 3.49
C LEU A 237 -7.18 -7.22 3.14
N GLY A 238 -7.34 -6.05 3.76
CA GLY A 238 -6.43 -4.90 3.64
C GLY A 238 -6.45 -4.18 2.29
N GLY A 239 -7.52 -4.30 1.50
CA GLY A 239 -7.62 -3.64 0.19
C GLY A 239 -6.59 -4.12 -0.85
N VAL A 240 -6.05 -5.32 -0.70
CA VAL A 240 -5.05 -5.89 -1.61
C VAL A 240 -5.74 -6.43 -2.86
N PRO A 241 -5.49 -5.87 -4.07
CA PRO A 241 -6.22 -6.24 -5.28
C PRO A 241 -6.22 -7.74 -5.58
N PHE A 242 -5.10 -8.43 -5.32
CA PHE A 242 -5.02 -9.87 -5.53
C PHE A 242 -5.97 -10.64 -4.61
N TYR A 243 -6.14 -10.23 -3.36
CA TYR A 243 -7.06 -10.90 -2.44
C TYR A 243 -8.51 -10.66 -2.85
N LEU A 244 -8.83 -9.43 -3.28
CA LEU A 244 -10.16 -9.10 -3.80
C LEU A 244 -10.49 -9.90 -5.05
N SER A 245 -9.50 -10.21 -5.89
CA SER A 245 -9.70 -10.99 -7.12
C SER A 245 -10.07 -12.46 -6.87
N LYS A 246 -9.90 -12.93 -5.63
CA LYS A 246 -10.26 -14.30 -5.20
C LYS A 246 -11.70 -14.40 -4.67
N MET A 247 -12.37 -13.25 -4.50
CA MET A 247 -13.74 -13.23 -3.99
C MET A 247 -14.75 -13.68 -5.04
N ASN A 248 -15.79 -14.35 -4.59
CA ASN A 248 -16.93 -14.81 -5.40
C ASN A 248 -18.13 -13.90 -5.16
N LYS A 249 -18.67 -13.29 -6.22
CA LYS A 249 -19.82 -12.39 -6.15
C LYS A 249 -21.14 -13.06 -5.73
N GLY A 250 -21.21 -14.39 -5.79
CA GLY A 250 -22.37 -15.18 -5.34
C GLY A 250 -22.39 -15.44 -3.83
N GLU A 251 -21.34 -15.02 -3.12
CA GLU A 251 -21.15 -15.27 -1.69
C GLU A 251 -21.20 -13.94 -0.91
N SER A 252 -21.63 -14.01 0.35
CA SER A 252 -21.46 -12.89 1.29
C SER A 252 -19.98 -12.64 1.59
N VAL A 253 -19.63 -11.49 2.19
CA VAL A 253 -18.26 -11.21 2.64
C VAL A 253 -17.79 -12.28 3.63
N ALA A 254 -18.63 -12.69 4.58
CA ALA A 254 -18.26 -13.70 5.57
C ALA A 254 -17.98 -15.06 4.92
N GLN A 255 -18.83 -15.52 4.00
CA GLN A 255 -18.62 -16.76 3.26
C GLN A 255 -17.34 -16.74 2.41
N ASN A 256 -17.05 -15.62 1.75
CA ASN A 256 -15.80 -15.46 1.02
C ASN A 256 -14.57 -15.53 1.95
N ILE A 257 -14.65 -14.94 3.13
CA ILE A 257 -13.57 -14.99 4.13
C ILE A 257 -13.37 -16.42 4.62
N ASP A 258 -14.46 -17.16 4.92
CA ASP A 258 -14.40 -18.57 5.32
C ASP A 258 -13.72 -19.41 4.24
N ARG A 259 -14.20 -19.33 3.01
CA ARG A 259 -13.64 -20.10 1.89
C ARG A 259 -12.17 -19.78 1.63
N LEU A 260 -11.78 -18.50 1.73
CA LEU A 260 -10.41 -18.08 1.39
C LEU A 260 -9.39 -18.34 2.51
N LEU A 261 -9.82 -18.26 3.79
CA LEU A 261 -8.90 -18.20 4.92
C LEU A 261 -9.07 -19.35 5.92
N PHE A 262 -10.24 -20.00 5.98
CA PHE A 262 -10.53 -21.02 6.98
C PHE A 262 -10.76 -22.42 6.37
N SER A 263 -11.19 -22.54 5.11
CA SER A 263 -11.31 -23.83 4.44
C SER A 263 -9.95 -24.52 4.28
N ASP A 264 -9.91 -25.83 4.25
CA ASP A 264 -8.67 -26.61 4.08
C ASP A 264 -7.97 -26.31 2.76
N ASP A 265 -8.72 -26.05 1.70
CA ASP A 265 -8.26 -25.66 0.38
C ASP A 265 -8.24 -24.13 0.16
N GLY A 266 -8.37 -23.35 1.23
CA GLY A 266 -8.43 -21.89 1.19
C GLY A 266 -7.17 -21.25 0.57
N GLU A 267 -7.32 -20.58 -0.58
CA GLU A 267 -6.20 -20.03 -1.36
C GLU A 267 -5.33 -19.02 -0.58
N LEU A 268 -5.82 -18.45 0.49
CA LEU A 268 -5.12 -17.47 1.33
C LEU A 268 -4.85 -17.98 2.76
N ARG A 269 -5.12 -19.25 3.06
CA ARG A 269 -4.92 -19.85 4.38
C ARG A 269 -3.46 -19.71 4.86
N ASP A 270 -2.51 -20.00 3.99
CA ASP A 270 -1.05 -19.92 4.27
C ASP A 270 -0.43 -18.59 3.84
N GLU A 271 -1.25 -17.62 3.43
CA GLU A 271 -0.78 -16.38 2.84
C GLU A 271 0.11 -15.57 3.78
N PHE A 272 -0.18 -15.53 5.07
CA PHE A 272 0.64 -14.80 6.04
C PHE A 272 2.10 -15.27 6.00
N THR A 273 2.33 -16.58 6.11
CA THR A 273 3.66 -17.18 6.09
C THR A 273 4.35 -16.98 4.73
N THR A 274 3.61 -17.21 3.65
CA THR A 274 4.10 -17.04 2.28
C THR A 274 4.51 -15.59 2.00
N LEU A 275 3.70 -14.62 2.44
CA LEU A 275 3.95 -13.19 2.26
C LEU A 275 5.25 -12.77 2.94
N TYR A 276 5.42 -13.07 4.23
CA TYR A 276 6.62 -12.65 4.98
C TYR A 276 7.89 -13.35 4.47
N ASN A 277 7.84 -14.66 4.19
CA ASN A 277 8.97 -15.40 3.65
C ASN A 277 9.39 -14.94 2.25
N SER A 278 8.44 -14.42 1.45
CA SER A 278 8.75 -13.90 0.12
C SER A 278 9.39 -12.50 0.14
N LEU A 279 9.19 -11.74 1.22
CA LEU A 279 9.71 -10.37 1.35
C LEU A 279 11.06 -10.30 2.06
N TYR A 280 11.31 -11.20 3.00
CA TYR A 280 12.46 -11.14 3.91
C TYR A 280 13.26 -12.43 3.91
N LYS A 281 14.58 -12.34 3.72
CA LYS A 281 15.49 -13.51 3.74
C LYS A 281 15.47 -14.26 5.08
N ASN A 282 15.19 -13.56 6.18
CA ASN A 282 15.02 -14.11 7.52
C ASN A 282 13.74 -13.55 8.15
N ALA A 283 12.60 -14.02 7.67
CA ALA A 283 11.28 -13.55 8.08
C ALA A 283 10.98 -13.77 9.57
N ALA A 284 11.60 -14.75 10.22
CA ALA A 284 11.30 -15.12 11.61
C ALA A 284 11.38 -13.94 12.58
N ASN A 285 12.37 -13.05 12.44
CA ASN A 285 12.50 -11.88 13.31
C ASN A 285 11.46 -10.79 12.97
N HIS A 286 11.15 -10.58 11.69
CA HIS A 286 10.07 -9.68 11.27
C HIS A 286 8.71 -10.15 11.81
N ILE A 287 8.46 -11.45 11.75
CA ILE A 287 7.25 -12.08 12.33
C ILE A 287 7.19 -11.88 13.85
N LYS A 288 8.31 -12.01 14.58
CA LYS A 288 8.34 -11.70 16.02
C LYS A 288 7.93 -10.25 16.32
N VAL A 289 8.41 -9.28 15.52
CA VAL A 289 8.07 -7.87 15.70
C VAL A 289 6.58 -7.63 15.44
N VAL A 290 6.03 -8.11 14.33
CA VAL A 290 4.60 -7.92 14.03
C VAL A 290 3.70 -8.69 14.99
N THR A 291 4.14 -9.85 15.48
CA THR A 291 3.44 -10.60 16.56
C THR A 291 3.35 -9.74 17.83
N ALA A 292 4.45 -9.14 18.25
CA ALA A 292 4.46 -8.26 19.42
C ALA A 292 3.54 -7.05 19.23
N LEU A 293 3.54 -6.44 18.05
CA LEU A 293 2.67 -5.30 17.73
C LEU A 293 1.19 -5.69 17.64
N ALA A 294 0.87 -6.88 17.14
CA ALA A 294 -0.51 -7.37 17.04
C ALA A 294 -1.18 -7.63 18.40
N THR A 295 -0.40 -7.83 19.46
CA THR A 295 -0.93 -8.01 20.83
C THR A 295 -1.29 -6.69 21.50
N ARG A 296 -0.83 -5.55 20.96
CA ARG A 296 -1.01 -4.23 21.57
C ARG A 296 -1.45 -3.22 20.52
N GLY A 297 -2.76 -3.01 20.43
CA GLY A 297 -3.36 -2.09 19.43
C GLY A 297 -2.79 -0.68 19.44
N SER A 298 -2.41 -0.17 20.62
CA SER A 298 -1.76 1.13 20.82
C SER A 298 -0.34 1.23 20.25
N GLY A 299 0.28 0.11 19.89
CA GLY A 299 1.68 0.06 19.48
C GLY A 299 2.65 -0.10 20.65
N LEU A 300 3.92 -0.15 20.31
CA LEU A 300 5.04 -0.33 21.23
C LEU A 300 6.19 0.62 20.89
N THR A 301 6.86 1.12 21.90
CA THR A 301 8.14 1.82 21.74
C THR A 301 9.24 0.84 21.31
N ARG A 302 10.34 1.37 20.76
CA ARG A 302 11.52 0.55 20.43
C ARG A 302 12.00 -0.27 21.63
N LYS A 303 12.06 0.34 22.81
CA LYS A 303 12.49 -0.33 24.07
C LYS A 303 11.56 -1.49 24.45
N GLU A 304 10.25 -1.29 24.33
CA GLU A 304 9.25 -2.34 24.58
C GLU A 304 9.34 -3.47 23.55
N LEU A 305 9.56 -3.15 22.27
CA LEU A 305 9.75 -4.14 21.20
C LEU A 305 10.98 -5.01 21.48
N VAL A 306 12.12 -4.41 21.80
CA VAL A 306 13.34 -5.15 22.16
C VAL A 306 13.08 -6.07 23.35
N LYS A 307 12.44 -5.57 24.41
CA LYS A 307 12.08 -6.35 25.59
C LYS A 307 11.16 -7.54 25.26
N THR A 308 10.14 -7.30 24.43
CA THR A 308 9.12 -8.31 24.10
C THR A 308 9.65 -9.36 23.12
N THR A 309 10.38 -8.94 22.09
CA THR A 309 10.88 -9.83 21.03
C THR A 309 12.17 -10.52 21.39
N ARG A 310 12.92 -9.99 22.38
CA ARG A 310 14.28 -10.41 22.76
C ARG A 310 15.27 -10.35 21.59
N ILE A 311 15.03 -9.49 20.62
CA ILE A 311 15.96 -9.20 19.52
C ILE A 311 16.94 -8.13 19.98
N ALA A 312 18.23 -8.29 19.67
CA ALA A 312 19.27 -7.35 20.07
C ALA A 312 19.01 -5.94 19.50
N ASP A 313 19.14 -4.91 20.36
CA ASP A 313 18.99 -3.51 19.99
C ASP A 313 20.23 -3.00 19.26
N ASN A 314 20.26 -3.12 17.94
CA ASN A 314 21.37 -2.74 17.10
C ASN A 314 20.89 -2.21 15.72
N GLY A 315 21.84 -1.91 14.83
CA GLY A 315 21.55 -1.42 13.48
C GLY A 315 20.67 -2.37 12.64
N LYS A 316 20.80 -3.70 12.83
CA LYS A 316 19.96 -4.67 12.13
C LYS A 316 18.49 -4.58 12.56
N PHE A 317 18.25 -4.31 13.85
CA PHE A 317 16.89 -4.08 14.36
C PHE A 317 16.27 -2.80 13.77
N SER A 318 17.08 -1.73 13.64
CA SER A 318 16.62 -0.49 12.96
C SER A 318 16.25 -0.74 11.50
N MET A 319 17.10 -1.48 10.76
CA MET A 319 16.81 -1.85 9.37
C MET A 319 15.51 -2.67 9.27
N MET A 320 15.30 -3.64 10.17
CA MET A 320 14.09 -4.47 10.19
C MET A 320 12.82 -3.64 10.40
N LEU A 321 12.84 -2.68 11.33
CA LEU A 321 11.72 -1.77 11.53
C LEU A 321 11.46 -0.91 10.29
N GLU A 322 12.53 -0.39 9.65
CA GLU A 322 12.42 0.37 8.41
C GLU A 322 11.88 -0.50 7.25
N GLU A 323 12.28 -1.77 7.16
CA GLU A 323 11.77 -2.72 6.17
C GLU A 323 10.28 -2.96 6.33
N LEU A 324 9.81 -3.18 7.56
CA LEU A 324 8.38 -3.35 7.86
C LEU A 324 7.56 -2.09 7.53
N GLU A 325 8.11 -0.91 7.78
CA GLU A 325 7.48 0.37 7.44
C GLU A 325 7.41 0.60 5.93
N ASN A 326 8.52 0.38 5.23
CA ASN A 326 8.61 0.54 3.79
C ASN A 326 7.63 -0.39 3.05
N CYS A 327 7.37 -1.58 3.60
CA CYS A 327 6.38 -2.52 3.08
C CYS A 327 4.95 -2.20 3.51
N GLY A 328 4.73 -1.22 4.41
CA GLY A 328 3.41 -0.81 4.88
C GLY A 328 2.77 -1.77 5.89
N PHE A 329 3.55 -2.60 6.58
CA PHE A 329 3.04 -3.43 7.68
C PHE A 329 2.95 -2.65 8.98
N VAL A 330 3.93 -1.79 9.22
CA VAL A 330 4.09 -1.00 10.43
C VAL A 330 4.16 0.47 10.06
N ARG A 331 3.69 1.33 10.91
CA ARG A 331 4.00 2.75 10.87
C ARG A 331 4.57 3.17 12.21
N HIS A 332 5.35 4.23 12.19
CA HIS A 332 5.77 4.89 13.42
C HIS A 332 5.01 6.20 13.60
N HIS A 333 4.84 6.57 14.85
CA HIS A 333 4.34 7.88 15.26
C HIS A 333 5.35 8.50 16.19
N GLU A 334 5.74 9.73 15.89
CA GLU A 334 6.37 10.54 16.90
C GLU A 334 5.30 10.95 17.95
N PRO A 335 5.61 10.86 19.25
CA PRO A 335 4.69 11.36 20.25
C PRO A 335 4.47 12.86 20.01
N TYR A 336 3.21 13.29 20.15
CA TYR A 336 2.93 14.71 20.09
C TYR A 336 3.65 15.40 21.24
N ALA A 337 4.55 16.32 20.91
CA ALA A 337 5.17 17.23 21.85
C ALA A 337 4.97 18.65 21.36
N PRO A 338 4.61 19.62 22.20
CA PRO A 338 4.55 21.01 21.82
C PRO A 338 5.93 21.41 21.33
N GLN A 339 6.06 21.70 20.05
CA GLN A 339 7.36 22.07 19.48
C GLN A 339 7.60 23.56 19.67
N PRO A 340 8.71 23.97 20.30
CA PRO A 340 9.37 25.17 19.87
C PRO A 340 9.77 24.91 18.43
N ALA A 341 9.44 25.86 17.52
CA ALA A 341 9.66 25.75 16.08
C ALA A 341 11.10 25.26 15.75
N ARG A 342 11.29 23.94 15.71
CA ARG A 342 12.52 23.35 15.20
C ARG A 342 12.52 23.56 13.69
N ARG A 343 13.35 24.46 13.22
CA ARG A 343 13.68 24.54 11.80
C ARG A 343 14.13 23.14 11.38
N ARG A 344 13.31 22.47 10.56
CA ARG A 344 13.72 21.23 9.88
C ARG A 344 14.94 21.58 9.04
N THR A 345 16.11 21.09 9.43
CA THR A 345 17.30 21.19 8.61
C THR A 345 17.12 20.18 7.47
N ILE A 346 16.97 20.69 6.25
CA ILE A 346 16.87 19.84 5.05
C ILE A 346 18.15 18.98 4.99
N GLY A 347 17.99 17.64 4.96
CA GLY A 347 19.11 16.70 4.84
C GLY A 347 19.67 16.12 6.16
N ALA A 348 19.18 16.54 7.33
CA ALA A 348 19.55 15.88 8.58
C ALA A 348 18.85 14.49 8.67
N VAL A 349 19.64 13.46 8.97
CA VAL A 349 19.09 12.15 9.32
C VAL A 349 18.31 12.33 10.63
N GLU A 350 16.98 12.35 10.56
CA GLU A 350 16.12 12.44 11.74
C GLU A 350 16.37 11.19 12.62
N ARG A 351 17.06 11.39 13.74
CA ARG A 351 17.10 10.37 14.79
C ARG A 351 15.71 10.36 15.42
N ARG A 352 15.03 9.21 15.34
CA ARG A 352 13.73 8.99 15.97
C ARG A 352 13.87 9.17 17.48
N SER A 353 12.83 9.75 18.10
CA SER A 353 12.76 9.85 19.56
C SER A 353 12.76 8.45 20.18
N PRO A 354 13.35 8.25 21.38
CA PRO A 354 13.20 7.00 22.14
C PRO A 354 11.74 6.61 22.40
N ASP A 355 10.85 7.61 22.42
CA ASP A 355 9.42 7.46 22.68
C ASP A 355 8.59 7.23 21.39
N THR A 356 9.24 7.15 20.23
CA THR A 356 8.58 6.80 18.96
C THR A 356 7.81 5.49 19.12
N ILE A 357 6.53 5.51 18.80
CA ILE A 357 5.63 4.36 18.88
C ILE A 357 5.54 3.70 17.51
N TYR A 358 5.77 2.40 17.47
CA TYR A 358 5.56 1.55 16.29
C TYR A 358 4.22 0.84 16.41
N GLN A 359 3.43 0.86 15.35
CA GLN A 359 2.08 0.32 15.34
C GLN A 359 1.86 -0.55 14.10
N LEU A 360 1.26 -1.73 14.27
CA LEU A 360 0.80 -2.56 13.17
C LEU A 360 -0.38 -1.88 12.48
N ILE A 361 -0.30 -1.70 11.16
CA ILE A 361 -1.34 -1.06 10.35
C ILE A 361 -1.86 -1.95 9.22
N ASP A 362 -1.16 -3.04 8.92
CA ASP A 362 -1.62 -4.01 7.92
C ASP A 362 -2.79 -4.81 8.46
N LEU A 363 -3.95 -4.60 7.84
CA LEU A 363 -5.21 -5.17 8.31
C LEU A 363 -5.27 -6.69 8.12
N PHE A 364 -4.69 -7.23 7.04
CA PHE A 364 -4.60 -8.67 6.85
C PHE A 364 -3.74 -9.34 7.93
N THR A 365 -2.58 -8.77 8.25
CA THR A 365 -1.73 -9.26 9.34
C THR A 365 -2.46 -9.16 10.70
N LEU A 366 -3.20 -8.07 10.93
CA LEU A 366 -4.00 -7.91 12.14
C LEU A 366 -5.10 -8.98 12.23
N PHE A 367 -5.82 -9.24 11.12
CA PHE A 367 -6.83 -10.28 11.04
C PHE A 367 -6.24 -11.66 11.32
N TYR A 368 -5.08 -11.97 10.75
CA TYR A 368 -4.37 -13.22 11.02
C TYR A 368 -4.13 -13.44 12.51
N PHE A 369 -3.60 -12.45 13.23
CA PHE A 369 -3.28 -12.60 14.64
C PHE A 369 -4.50 -12.54 15.57
N GLN A 370 -5.49 -11.72 15.24
CA GLN A 370 -6.66 -11.52 16.10
C GLN A 370 -7.73 -12.58 15.89
N VAL A 371 -7.82 -13.18 14.70
CA VAL A 371 -8.88 -14.09 14.30
C VAL A 371 -8.31 -15.43 13.87
N MET A 372 -7.62 -15.52 12.72
CA MET A 372 -7.23 -16.79 12.12
C MET A 372 -6.40 -17.67 13.06
N ARG A 373 -5.43 -17.09 13.75
CA ARG A 373 -4.54 -17.84 14.68
C ARG A 373 -5.26 -18.35 15.93
N LYS A 374 -6.43 -17.82 16.25
CA LYS A 374 -7.24 -18.20 17.43
C LYS A 374 -8.41 -19.12 17.06
N ALA A 375 -8.69 -19.25 15.77
CA ALA A 375 -9.74 -20.11 15.26
C ALA A 375 -9.38 -21.59 15.47
N ASP A 376 -10.42 -22.41 15.59
CA ASP A 376 -10.28 -23.85 15.50
C ASP A 376 -9.88 -24.23 14.05
N ALA A 377 -8.87 -25.05 13.92
CA ALA A 377 -8.33 -25.42 12.61
C ALA A 377 -9.34 -26.22 11.75
N ASP A 378 -10.31 -26.87 12.40
CA ASP A 378 -11.30 -27.72 11.74
C ASP A 378 -12.63 -27.01 11.45
N ASP A 379 -12.81 -25.73 11.89
CA ASP A 379 -14.03 -24.95 11.61
C ASP A 379 -13.88 -24.10 10.35
N GLY A 380 -14.21 -24.69 9.20
CA GLY A 380 -14.22 -24.01 7.91
C GLY A 380 -15.23 -22.86 7.77
N ASN A 381 -16.17 -22.71 8.72
CA ASN A 381 -17.17 -21.62 8.77
C ASN A 381 -16.98 -20.71 9.98
N TYR A 382 -15.78 -20.72 10.57
CA TYR A 382 -15.46 -20.01 11.80
C TYR A 382 -15.85 -18.52 11.76
N TRP A 383 -15.58 -17.85 10.65
CA TRP A 383 -15.86 -16.42 10.53
C TRP A 383 -17.34 -16.11 10.40
N SER A 384 -18.08 -16.87 9.62
CA SER A 384 -19.53 -16.75 9.51
C SER A 384 -20.23 -17.00 10.86
N ASN A 385 -19.74 -17.99 11.62
CA ASN A 385 -20.25 -18.32 12.96
C ASN A 385 -19.85 -17.27 14.01
N SER A 386 -18.78 -16.53 13.77
CA SER A 386 -18.26 -15.52 14.71
C SER A 386 -18.95 -14.15 14.61
N GLN A 387 -19.86 -13.96 13.65
CA GLN A 387 -20.53 -12.67 13.46
C GLN A 387 -21.28 -12.23 14.73
N ASN A 388 -21.09 -10.95 15.12
CA ASN A 388 -21.63 -10.34 16.36
C ASN A 388 -21.13 -10.97 17.69
N SER A 389 -20.13 -11.84 17.64
CA SER A 389 -19.47 -12.38 18.82
C SER A 389 -18.52 -11.36 19.48
N PRO A 390 -18.07 -11.56 20.74
CA PRO A 390 -17.03 -10.75 21.35
C PRO A 390 -15.71 -10.72 20.55
N VAL A 391 -15.39 -11.82 19.85
CA VAL A 391 -14.21 -11.90 18.96
C VAL A 391 -14.36 -10.95 17.79
N PHE A 392 -15.51 -10.97 17.12
CA PHE A 392 -15.83 -10.04 16.05
C PHE A 392 -15.75 -8.58 16.52
N ASN A 393 -16.44 -8.25 17.62
CA ASN A 393 -16.51 -6.88 18.11
C ASN A 393 -15.13 -6.33 18.50
N THR A 394 -14.28 -7.15 19.13
CA THR A 394 -12.91 -6.76 19.50
C THR A 394 -12.06 -6.51 18.26
N TRP A 395 -12.08 -7.44 17.31
CA TRP A 395 -11.36 -7.29 16.06
C TRP A 395 -11.87 -6.09 15.25
N ALA A 396 -13.19 -5.91 15.15
CA ALA A 396 -13.79 -4.83 14.37
C ALA A 396 -13.41 -3.46 14.92
N GLY A 397 -13.40 -3.27 16.24
CA GLY A 397 -12.94 -2.03 16.86
C GLY A 397 -11.49 -1.71 16.52
N LEU A 398 -10.58 -2.66 16.76
CA LEU A 398 -9.15 -2.50 16.46
C LEU A 398 -8.89 -2.27 14.96
N SER A 399 -9.60 -3.01 14.10
CA SER A 399 -9.42 -2.91 12.65
C SER A 399 -9.97 -1.61 12.09
N PHE A 400 -11.07 -1.09 12.65
CA PHE A 400 -11.64 0.18 12.24
C PHE A 400 -10.73 1.36 12.57
N GLU A 401 -10.07 1.35 13.72
CA GLU A 401 -9.02 2.34 14.04
C GLU A 401 -7.92 2.33 12.97
N LYS A 402 -7.42 1.14 12.59
CA LYS A 402 -6.37 1.03 11.56
C LYS A 402 -6.88 1.41 10.17
N LEU A 403 -8.14 1.11 9.84
CA LEU A 403 -8.79 1.58 8.63
C LEU A 403 -8.82 3.11 8.59
N CYS A 404 -9.25 3.78 9.65
CA CYS A 404 -9.25 5.24 9.75
C CYS A 404 -7.84 5.81 9.61
N LEU A 405 -6.85 5.19 10.30
CA LEU A 405 -5.46 5.60 10.21
C LEU A 405 -4.84 5.41 8.81
N ASN A 406 -5.36 4.48 8.01
CA ASN A 406 -4.97 4.31 6.59
C ASN A 406 -5.69 5.31 5.66
N HIS A 407 -6.76 5.98 6.14
CA HIS A 407 -7.59 6.91 5.39
C HIS A 407 -7.58 8.34 5.97
N VAL A 408 -6.44 8.78 6.52
CA VAL A 408 -6.33 10.12 7.14
C VAL A 408 -6.57 11.25 6.12
N ASP A 409 -6.18 11.07 4.86
CA ASP A 409 -6.42 12.07 3.82
C ASP A 409 -7.91 12.23 3.54
N GLN A 410 -8.69 11.13 3.55
CA GLN A 410 -10.15 11.15 3.43
C GLN A 410 -10.79 11.82 4.66
N ILE A 411 -10.28 11.53 5.86
CA ILE A 411 -10.72 12.21 7.09
C ILE A 411 -10.50 13.72 6.99
N LYS A 412 -9.31 14.16 6.54
CA LYS A 412 -9.01 15.58 6.33
C LYS A 412 -9.95 16.21 5.28
N SER A 413 -10.25 15.47 4.21
CA SER A 413 -11.20 15.90 3.18
C SER A 413 -12.60 16.08 3.75
N ALA A 414 -13.09 15.10 4.50
CA ALA A 414 -14.41 15.13 5.14
C ALA A 414 -14.54 16.25 6.20
N LEU A 415 -13.44 16.61 6.85
CA LEU A 415 -13.36 17.75 7.77
C LEU A 415 -13.25 19.11 7.05
N GLY A 416 -13.04 19.11 5.72
CA GLY A 416 -12.82 20.34 4.94
C GLY A 416 -11.46 21.00 5.19
N ILE A 417 -10.46 20.23 5.61
CA ILE A 417 -9.12 20.72 5.99
C ILE A 417 -7.99 20.24 5.09
N SER A 418 -8.29 19.68 3.93
CA SER A 418 -7.25 19.18 2.98
C SER A 418 -6.27 20.27 2.55
N GLY A 419 -6.69 21.54 2.48
CA GLY A 419 -5.84 22.69 2.15
C GLY A 419 -5.07 23.26 3.35
N VAL A 420 -5.32 22.76 4.57
CA VAL A 420 -4.65 23.25 5.78
C VAL A 420 -3.41 22.41 6.06
N VAL A 421 -2.25 23.06 6.16
CA VAL A 421 -1.01 22.37 6.59
C VAL A 421 -1.25 21.75 7.95
N SER A 422 -1.03 20.45 8.07
CA SER A 422 -1.29 19.71 9.30
C SER A 422 -0.34 18.53 9.45
N ASN A 423 0.00 18.22 10.68
CA ASN A 423 0.77 17.04 11.05
C ASN A 423 -0.13 16.03 11.76
N VAL A 424 0.20 14.77 11.63
CA VAL A 424 -0.57 13.66 12.22
C VAL A 424 0.30 12.95 13.25
N TYR A 425 -0.26 12.81 14.44
CA TYR A 425 0.40 12.20 15.59
C TYR A 425 -0.53 11.17 16.25
N SER A 426 0.01 10.35 17.10
CA SER A 426 -0.69 9.72 18.23
C SER A 426 -0.18 10.35 19.52
N TRP A 427 -0.96 10.20 20.57
CA TRP A 427 -0.53 10.66 21.89
C TRP A 427 -0.86 9.62 22.96
N ALA A 428 0.06 9.45 23.90
CA ALA A 428 -0.16 8.63 25.07
C ALA A 428 0.52 9.34 26.25
N GLY A 429 -0.21 9.49 27.35
CA GLY A 429 0.28 10.17 28.55
C GLY A 429 -0.41 9.69 29.81
N GLY A 430 0.05 10.17 30.97
CA GLY A 430 -0.62 10.01 32.27
C GLY A 430 -1.61 11.15 32.47
N GLY A 431 -2.83 10.83 32.87
CA GLY A 431 -3.82 11.78 33.38
C GLY A 431 -4.16 11.47 34.84
N VAL A 432 -4.98 12.31 35.47
CA VAL A 432 -5.43 12.14 36.86
C VAL A 432 -6.09 10.78 37.10
N ASN A 433 -6.71 10.20 36.04
CA ASN A 433 -7.44 8.93 36.09
C ASN A 433 -6.65 7.75 35.47
N GLY A 434 -5.34 7.87 35.25
CA GLY A 434 -4.50 6.81 34.69
C GLY A 434 -3.92 7.13 33.32
N LYS A 435 -3.55 6.10 32.54
CA LYS A 435 -2.99 6.25 31.20
C LYS A 435 -4.07 6.63 30.19
N ALA A 436 -3.95 7.80 29.59
CA ALA A 436 -4.78 8.24 28.48
C ALA A 436 -4.05 8.03 27.15
N GLN A 437 -4.80 7.65 26.10
CA GLN A 437 -4.28 7.45 24.75
C GLN A 437 -5.24 8.03 23.71
N ILE A 438 -4.66 8.68 22.69
CA ILE A 438 -5.36 9.20 21.51
C ILE A 438 -4.66 8.64 20.28
N ASP A 439 -5.37 7.87 19.46
CA ASP A 439 -4.80 7.17 18.33
C ASP A 439 -4.56 8.10 17.14
N LEU A 440 -5.35 9.16 16.99
CA LEU A 440 -5.22 10.13 15.91
C LEU A 440 -5.39 11.56 16.44
N VAL A 441 -4.31 12.31 16.37
CA VAL A 441 -4.24 13.76 16.63
C VAL A 441 -3.86 14.44 15.31
N ILE A 442 -4.69 15.36 14.82
CA ILE A 442 -4.39 16.18 13.64
C ILE A 442 -4.08 17.59 14.13
N ASP A 443 -2.79 17.92 14.14
CA ASP A 443 -2.30 19.24 14.55
C ASP A 443 -2.23 20.17 13.32
N ARG A 444 -3.05 21.22 13.32
CA ARG A 444 -3.27 22.11 12.20
C ARG A 444 -2.50 23.43 12.37
N ALA A 445 -2.08 23.99 11.25
CA ALA A 445 -1.39 25.30 11.24
C ALA A 445 -2.31 26.49 11.59
N ASP A 446 -3.63 26.31 11.47
CA ASP A 446 -4.65 27.31 11.84
C ASP A 446 -4.99 27.31 13.34
N LYS A 447 -4.04 26.90 14.18
CA LYS A 447 -4.16 26.86 15.65
C LYS A 447 -5.29 25.97 16.17
N THR A 448 -5.63 24.92 15.46
CA THR A 448 -6.63 23.94 15.88
C THR A 448 -6.02 22.54 15.94
N ILE A 449 -6.42 21.74 16.90
CA ILE A 449 -6.08 20.32 17.02
C ILE A 449 -7.37 19.51 16.97
N ASN A 450 -7.47 18.56 16.02
CA ASN A 450 -8.53 17.56 16.06
C ASN A 450 -8.03 16.35 16.88
N ILE A 451 -8.76 16.01 17.94
CA ILE A 451 -8.62 14.75 18.69
C ILE A 451 -9.70 13.82 18.16
N CYS A 452 -9.27 12.72 17.53
CA CYS A 452 -10.18 11.80 16.87
C CYS A 452 -10.38 10.54 17.70
N GLU A 453 -11.65 10.21 17.95
CA GLU A 453 -12.08 8.95 18.58
C GLU A 453 -12.83 8.13 17.54
N MET A 454 -12.57 6.81 17.47
CA MET A 454 -13.10 5.93 16.43
C MET A 454 -13.92 4.81 17.06
N LYS A 455 -15.14 4.58 16.55
CA LYS A 455 -16.05 3.55 17.08
C LYS A 455 -16.72 2.78 15.94
N PHE A 456 -16.63 1.46 15.97
CA PHE A 456 -17.28 0.59 14.99
C PHE A 456 -18.48 -0.13 15.62
N TYR A 457 -19.68 0.30 15.22
CA TYR A 457 -20.93 -0.29 15.67
C TYR A 457 -21.90 -0.52 14.50
N ASN A 458 -22.77 -1.50 14.65
CA ASN A 458 -23.78 -1.83 13.63
C ASN A 458 -24.98 -0.86 13.62
N THR A 459 -25.13 -0.06 14.66
CA THR A 459 -26.16 0.98 14.85
C THR A 459 -25.50 2.35 15.04
N PRO A 460 -26.23 3.47 14.88
CA PRO A 460 -25.74 4.76 15.29
C PRO A 460 -25.25 4.74 16.75
N TYR A 461 -24.07 5.31 17.00
CA TYR A 461 -23.43 5.27 18.30
C TYR A 461 -24.05 6.29 19.25
N ALA A 462 -24.60 5.81 20.36
CA ALA A 462 -25.09 6.67 21.43
C ALA A 462 -24.02 6.76 22.53
N LEU A 463 -23.48 7.97 22.79
CA LEU A 463 -22.54 8.18 23.88
C LEU A 463 -23.23 7.92 25.22
N SER A 464 -22.53 7.22 26.10
CA SER A 464 -22.89 7.08 27.50
C SER A 464 -22.22 8.19 28.34
N ALA A 465 -22.66 8.40 29.58
CA ALA A 465 -21.98 9.28 30.52
C ALA A 465 -20.50 8.89 30.70
N LYS A 466 -20.20 7.58 30.72
CA LYS A 466 -18.82 7.10 30.80
C LYS A 466 -17.99 7.50 29.58
N ASP A 467 -18.56 7.44 28.36
CA ASP A 467 -17.83 7.85 27.14
C ASP A 467 -17.53 9.34 27.15
N GLU A 468 -18.46 10.17 27.65
CA GLU A 468 -18.27 11.61 27.84
C GLU A 468 -17.13 11.86 28.83
N ASP A 469 -17.18 11.25 30.02
CA ASP A 469 -16.13 11.38 31.04
C ASP A 469 -14.76 10.93 30.51
N ASP A 470 -14.70 9.81 29.77
CA ASP A 470 -13.46 9.27 29.17
C ASP A 470 -12.88 10.23 28.10
N ILE A 471 -13.73 10.83 27.26
CA ILE A 471 -13.32 11.81 26.25
C ILE A 471 -12.79 13.09 26.90
N GLU A 472 -13.53 13.64 27.88
CA GLU A 472 -13.14 14.84 28.61
C GLU A 472 -11.83 14.62 29.38
N ALA A 473 -11.67 13.48 30.04
CA ALA A 473 -10.43 13.12 30.73
C ALA A 473 -9.24 13.01 29.77
N LYS A 474 -9.43 12.44 28.57
CA LYS A 474 -8.38 12.38 27.55
C LYS A 474 -7.99 13.77 27.05
N VAL A 475 -8.96 14.64 26.80
CA VAL A 475 -8.72 16.03 26.37
C VAL A 475 -7.98 16.80 27.45
N ALA A 476 -8.44 16.73 28.70
CA ALA A 476 -7.80 17.40 29.84
C ALA A 476 -6.34 16.94 30.02
N ALA A 477 -6.11 15.63 30.01
CA ALA A 477 -4.76 15.06 30.13
C ALA A 477 -3.85 15.49 28.96
N PHE A 478 -4.39 15.55 27.75
CA PHE A 478 -3.64 16.02 26.57
C PHE A 478 -3.26 17.50 26.70
N VAL A 479 -4.19 18.36 27.06
CA VAL A 479 -3.95 19.81 27.23
C VAL A 479 -2.96 20.07 28.35
N GLU A 480 -3.11 19.41 29.49
CA GLU A 480 -2.18 19.52 30.63
C GLU A 480 -0.76 19.09 30.25
N ALA A 481 -0.61 17.90 29.62
CA ALA A 481 0.70 17.36 29.27
C ALA A 481 1.40 18.15 28.15
N THR A 482 0.64 18.75 27.25
CA THR A 482 1.19 19.46 26.08
C THR A 482 1.29 20.96 26.28
N ALA A 483 0.61 21.52 27.30
CA ALA A 483 0.48 22.96 27.53
C ALA A 483 0.11 23.73 26.23
N THR A 484 -0.70 23.13 25.36
CA THR A 484 -1.09 23.73 24.07
C THR A 484 -2.01 24.92 24.26
N ASP A 485 -1.78 25.99 23.47
CA ASP A 485 -2.64 27.15 23.35
C ASP A 485 -3.66 27.05 22.20
N LYS A 486 -3.68 25.91 21.51
CA LYS A 486 -4.55 25.68 20.34
C LYS A 486 -5.95 25.24 20.78
N SER A 487 -6.94 25.61 19.95
CA SER A 487 -8.31 25.13 20.12
C SER A 487 -8.41 23.62 19.90
N ILE A 488 -9.07 22.90 20.80
CA ILE A 488 -9.31 21.47 20.66
C ILE A 488 -10.69 21.24 20.03
N VAL A 489 -10.73 20.36 19.03
CA VAL A 489 -11.96 19.90 18.38
C VAL A 489 -12.02 18.38 18.49
N VAL A 490 -12.90 17.88 19.33
CA VAL A 490 -13.18 16.44 19.42
C VAL A 490 -13.92 16.00 18.19
N THR A 491 -13.38 15.01 17.50
CA THR A 491 -13.92 14.46 16.26
C THR A 491 -14.24 12.99 16.45
N MET A 492 -15.52 12.63 16.38
CA MET A 492 -15.95 11.23 16.45
C MET A 492 -16.09 10.65 15.06
N ILE A 493 -15.49 9.50 14.80
CA ILE A 493 -15.58 8.77 13.53
C ILE A 493 -16.27 7.43 13.79
N THR A 494 -17.44 7.22 13.17
CA THR A 494 -18.26 6.03 13.44
C THR A 494 -18.71 5.34 12.16
N ALA A 495 -19.04 4.06 12.24
CA ALA A 495 -19.53 3.33 11.06
C ALA A 495 -20.93 3.81 10.60
N LYS A 496 -21.82 4.19 11.53
CA LYS A 496 -23.23 4.48 11.26
C LYS A 496 -23.72 5.83 11.76
N GLY A 497 -22.81 6.72 12.15
CA GLY A 497 -23.14 8.02 12.74
C GLY A 497 -23.37 7.96 14.24
N MET A 498 -23.78 9.09 14.80
CA MET A 498 -24.02 9.26 16.25
C MET A 498 -25.48 9.60 16.53
N VAL A 499 -25.96 9.15 17.68
CA VAL A 499 -27.24 9.62 18.24
C VAL A 499 -26.98 10.94 18.97
N GLN A 500 -27.84 11.94 18.72
CA GLN A 500 -27.83 13.18 19.50
C GLN A 500 -28.55 12.94 20.82
N ASN A 501 -27.81 12.95 21.91
CA ASN A 501 -28.31 12.78 23.29
C ASN A 501 -27.63 13.78 24.23
N SER A 502 -27.93 13.73 25.51
CA SER A 502 -27.37 14.63 26.54
C SER A 502 -25.84 14.58 26.65
N HIS A 503 -25.21 13.48 26.20
CA HIS A 503 -23.76 13.23 26.30
C HIS A 503 -23.01 13.58 25.00
N ALA A 504 -23.73 13.92 23.91
CA ALA A 504 -23.11 14.22 22.61
C ALA A 504 -22.43 15.61 22.58
N GLY A 505 -22.62 16.46 23.59
CA GLY A 505 -22.09 17.83 23.64
C GLY A 505 -20.57 17.93 23.65
N CYS A 506 -19.87 16.92 24.14
CA CYS A 506 -18.41 16.87 24.14
C CYS A 506 -17.80 16.66 22.73
N VAL A 507 -18.60 16.31 21.70
CA VAL A 507 -18.16 16.05 20.33
C VAL A 507 -18.54 17.24 19.41
N GLN A 508 -17.55 17.94 18.84
CA GLN A 508 -17.79 19.08 17.96
C GLN A 508 -17.93 18.68 16.48
N LYS A 509 -17.35 17.52 16.08
CA LYS A 509 -17.45 17.01 14.71
C LYS A 509 -17.73 15.51 14.73
N ALA A 510 -18.67 15.08 13.89
CA ALA A 510 -18.96 13.68 13.68
C ALA A 510 -18.78 13.33 12.21
N LEU A 511 -18.03 12.27 11.94
CA LEU A 511 -17.83 11.68 10.62
C LEU A 511 -18.38 10.27 10.60
N THR A 512 -18.77 9.82 9.42
CA THR A 512 -19.24 8.45 9.18
C THR A 512 -18.31 7.71 8.24
N LEU A 513 -18.40 6.39 8.24
CA LEU A 513 -17.70 5.52 7.31
C LEU A 513 -17.94 5.94 5.84
N GLU A 514 -19.14 6.43 5.51
CA GLU A 514 -19.50 6.85 4.15
C GLU A 514 -18.54 7.92 3.60
N GLN A 515 -18.05 8.80 4.45
CA GLN A 515 -17.15 9.89 4.07
C GLN A 515 -15.70 9.42 3.83
N LEU A 516 -15.35 8.18 4.19
CA LEU A 516 -14.04 7.60 3.92
C LEU A 516 -13.92 7.01 2.50
N PHE A 517 -15.04 6.97 1.76
CA PHE A 517 -15.10 6.52 0.36
C PHE A 517 -14.89 7.68 -0.66
N THR A 518 -14.29 8.78 -0.23
CA THR A 518 -14.03 9.97 -1.09
C THR A 518 -12.66 9.93 -1.75
#